data_04b80d57ddd2ba4e51ec81e14827b816
#
_entry.id   04b80d57ddd2ba4e51ec81e14827b816
#
_cell.length_a   1.000
_cell.length_b   1.000
_cell.length_c   1.000
_cell.angle_alpha   90.00
_cell.angle_beta   90.00
_cell.angle_gamma   90.00
#
_symmetry.space_group_name_H-M   'P 1'
#
loop_
_entity.id
_entity.type
_entity.pdbx_description
1 polymer ?
#
loop_
_entity_poly.entity_id
_entity_poly.type
_entity_poly.pdbx_seq_one_letter_code
_entity_poly.pdbx_strand_id
1 'polypeptide(L)'
;DHVGIVRIEVVNVSGNGKVTITGTSSSAIKEDMKNTVNYIKANEKTILDERHSLKEMDINIQTSNVLGNNTSSGIGGAIYVGILSALYKKNLKAGLAVIGNVTIGGAVEKVLQFADKVSSLADNGAKMVIVPMDNISELATVPTTVLSKCDVPFYNNAQVLLQKALE
;
A
#
# COMPACT_ATOMS: atom_id res chain seq x y z
N ASP A 1 3.12 -15.81 16.17
CA ASP A 1 2.84 -15.25 14.88
C ASP A 1 3.29 -13.80 14.82
N HIS A 2 4.30 -13.57 14.03
CA HIS A 2 4.94 -12.28 13.97
C HIS A 2 4.37 -11.44 12.83
N VAL A 3 4.01 -10.19 13.16
CA VAL A 3 3.67 -9.20 12.15
C VAL A 3 4.97 -8.55 11.68
N GLY A 4 5.24 -8.67 10.39
CA GLY A 4 6.38 -8.01 9.76
C GLY A 4 6.01 -6.63 9.26
N ILE A 5 7.01 -5.78 9.07
CA ILE A 5 6.87 -4.45 8.48
C ILE A 5 7.83 -4.31 7.31
N VAL A 6 7.32 -3.86 6.19
CA VAL A 6 8.09 -3.64 4.97
C VAL A 6 8.06 -2.16 4.60
N ARG A 7 9.21 -1.60 4.30
CA ARG A 7 9.32 -0.28 3.67
C ARG A 7 9.28 -0.47 2.17
N ILE A 8 8.49 0.37 1.50
CA ILE A 8 8.35 0.33 0.06
C ILE A 8 8.78 1.67 -0.51
N GLU A 9 9.70 1.64 -1.45
CA GLU A 9 10.12 2.82 -2.20
C GLU A 9 9.81 2.59 -3.67
N VAL A 10 9.25 3.60 -4.33
CA VAL A 10 8.87 3.51 -5.74
C VAL A 10 9.52 4.66 -6.50
N VAL A 11 10.22 4.31 -7.58
CA VAL A 11 10.83 5.28 -8.48
C VAL A 11 10.39 4.95 -9.90
N ASN A 12 9.96 5.94 -10.65
CA ASN A 12 9.65 5.78 -12.05
C ASN A 12 10.62 6.57 -12.93
N VAL A 13 10.92 6.01 -14.09
CA VAL A 13 11.75 6.66 -15.11
C VAL A 13 11.10 6.43 -16.46
N SER A 14 11.46 7.23 -17.45
CA SER A 14 10.99 7.02 -18.83
C SER A 14 11.43 5.64 -19.31
N GLY A 15 10.53 4.92 -19.94
CA GLY A 15 10.80 3.56 -20.38
C GLY A 15 9.67 2.97 -21.19
N ASN A 16 9.47 1.66 -21.07
CA ASN A 16 8.58 0.87 -21.92
C ASN A 16 7.48 0.12 -21.15
N GLY A 17 7.21 0.50 -19.92
CA GLY A 17 6.18 -0.14 -19.11
C GLY A 17 6.67 -1.33 -18.29
N LYS A 18 7.97 -1.47 -18.11
CA LYS A 18 8.55 -2.54 -17.30
C LYS A 18 8.37 -2.22 -15.82
N VAL A 19 7.90 -3.20 -15.04
CA VAL A 19 7.76 -3.07 -13.59
C VAL A 19 8.66 -4.11 -12.94
N THR A 20 9.55 -3.66 -12.06
CA THR A 20 10.46 -4.56 -11.33
C THR A 20 10.30 -4.35 -9.83
N ILE A 21 10.47 -5.43 -9.08
CA ILE A 21 10.51 -5.39 -7.62
C ILE A 21 11.80 -6.04 -7.14
N THR A 22 12.48 -5.37 -6.21
CA THR A 22 13.71 -5.86 -5.58
C THR A 22 13.56 -5.86 -4.06
N GLY A 23 14.45 -6.57 -3.39
CA GLY A 23 14.47 -6.64 -1.92
C GLY A 23 13.62 -7.76 -1.35
N THR A 24 12.95 -8.54 -2.17
CA THR A 24 12.16 -9.68 -1.72
C THR A 24 12.25 -10.84 -2.69
N SER A 25 12.22 -12.05 -2.17
CA SER A 25 12.05 -13.28 -2.95
C SER A 25 10.65 -13.89 -2.73
N SER A 26 9.81 -13.25 -1.91
CA SER A 26 8.47 -13.75 -1.59
C SER A 26 7.58 -13.74 -2.81
N SER A 27 7.02 -14.90 -3.17
CA SER A 27 6.06 -15.01 -4.26
C SER A 27 4.76 -14.27 -3.94
N ALA A 28 4.34 -14.26 -2.68
CA ALA A 28 3.13 -13.54 -2.27
C ALA A 28 3.28 -12.04 -2.46
N ILE A 29 4.44 -11.47 -2.12
CA ILE A 29 4.70 -10.05 -2.32
C ILE A 29 4.78 -9.70 -3.80
N LYS A 30 5.44 -10.55 -4.60
CA LYS A 30 5.50 -10.35 -6.05
C LYS A 30 4.12 -10.43 -6.70
N GLU A 31 3.25 -11.30 -6.18
CA GLU A 31 1.87 -11.41 -6.65
C GLU A 31 1.07 -10.15 -6.29
N ASP A 32 1.25 -9.61 -5.09
CA ASP A 32 0.63 -8.33 -4.72
C ASP A 32 1.01 -7.23 -5.70
N MET A 33 2.28 -7.16 -6.07
CA MET A 33 2.76 -6.19 -7.06
C MET A 33 2.07 -6.40 -8.41
N LYS A 34 2.04 -7.63 -8.91
CA LYS A 34 1.40 -7.95 -10.20
C LYS A 34 -0.07 -7.57 -10.21
N ASN A 35 -0.80 -7.94 -9.15
CA ASN A 35 -2.23 -7.65 -9.07
C ASN A 35 -2.49 -6.14 -9.02
N THR A 36 -1.68 -5.41 -8.28
CA THR A 36 -1.80 -3.96 -8.18
C THR A 36 -1.52 -3.28 -9.52
N VAL A 37 -0.43 -3.66 -10.19
CA VAL A 37 -0.08 -3.10 -11.49
C VAL A 37 -1.14 -3.44 -12.53
N ASN A 38 -1.65 -4.68 -12.53
CA ASN A 38 -2.70 -5.08 -13.46
C ASN A 38 -4.01 -4.34 -13.21
N TYR A 39 -4.34 -4.07 -11.95
CA TYR A 39 -5.48 -3.23 -11.62
C TYR A 39 -5.33 -1.83 -12.23
N ILE A 40 -4.17 -1.21 -12.07
CA ILE A 40 -3.90 0.11 -12.64
C ILE A 40 -4.00 0.08 -14.17
N LYS A 41 -3.38 -0.91 -14.81
CA LYS A 41 -3.40 -1.06 -16.28
C LYS A 41 -4.82 -1.26 -16.81
N ALA A 42 -5.62 -2.07 -16.13
CA ALA A 42 -7.00 -2.34 -16.56
C ALA A 42 -7.91 -1.12 -16.42
N ASN A 43 -7.56 -0.19 -15.53
CA ASN A 43 -8.36 1.00 -15.23
C ASN A 43 -7.60 2.29 -15.55
N GLU A 44 -6.65 2.23 -16.45
CA GLU A 44 -5.76 3.34 -16.76
C GLU A 44 -6.51 4.61 -17.14
N LYS A 45 -7.56 4.49 -17.94
CA LYS A 45 -8.37 5.65 -18.37
C LYS A 45 -9.10 6.35 -17.23
N THR A 46 -9.43 5.60 -16.18
CA THR A 46 -10.14 6.12 -15.00
C THR A 46 -9.18 6.64 -13.95
N ILE A 47 -8.06 5.93 -13.75
CA ILE A 47 -7.09 6.21 -12.69
C ILE A 47 -6.11 7.29 -13.12
N LEU A 48 -5.62 7.21 -14.37
CA LEU A 48 -4.60 8.09 -14.89
C LEU A 48 -5.20 9.12 -15.83
N ASP A 49 -4.61 10.31 -15.88
CA ASP A 49 -4.98 11.31 -16.87
C ASP A 49 -4.30 11.04 -18.23
N GLU A 50 -4.62 11.84 -19.25
CA GLU A 50 -4.12 11.65 -20.60
C GLU A 50 -2.60 11.81 -20.73
N ARG A 51 -1.96 12.50 -19.78
CA ARG A 51 -0.53 12.78 -19.80
C ARG A 51 0.30 11.67 -19.14
N HIS A 52 -0.36 10.72 -18.48
CA HIS A 52 0.31 9.66 -17.74
C HIS A 52 -0.11 8.30 -18.28
N SER A 53 0.87 7.48 -18.62
CA SER A 53 0.63 6.11 -19.06
C SER A 53 1.73 5.21 -18.51
N LEU A 54 1.34 4.05 -18.00
CA LEU A 54 2.31 3.05 -17.54
C LEU A 54 3.13 2.48 -18.68
N LYS A 55 2.65 2.58 -19.92
CA LYS A 55 3.36 2.06 -21.10
C LYS A 55 4.63 2.84 -21.40
N GLU A 56 4.73 4.09 -20.96
CA GLU A 56 5.84 4.98 -21.24
C GLU A 56 6.79 5.12 -20.04
N MET A 57 6.52 4.42 -18.96
CA MET A 57 7.30 4.52 -17.73
C MET A 57 7.75 3.14 -17.28
N ASP A 58 9.00 3.04 -16.85
CA ASP A 58 9.48 1.90 -16.09
C ASP A 58 9.33 2.23 -14.61
N ILE A 59 8.79 1.29 -13.85
CA ILE A 59 8.54 1.46 -12.43
C ILE A 59 9.43 0.49 -11.67
N ASN A 60 10.24 1.04 -10.76
CA ASN A 60 11.12 0.26 -9.90
C ASN A 60 10.60 0.34 -8.47
N ILE A 61 10.33 -0.82 -7.89
CA ILE A 61 9.83 -0.93 -6.53
C ILE A 61 10.90 -1.64 -5.72
N GLN A 62 11.33 -1.01 -4.63
CA GLN A 62 12.27 -1.61 -3.70
C GLN A 62 11.57 -1.84 -2.37
N THR A 63 11.72 -3.06 -1.84
CA THR A 63 11.23 -3.40 -0.51
C THR A 63 12.41 -3.64 0.42
N SER A 64 12.24 -3.27 1.67
CA SER A 64 13.19 -3.59 2.72
C SER A 64 12.46 -3.94 4.00
N ASN A 65 12.98 -4.94 4.71
CA ASN A 65 12.39 -5.37 5.98
C ASN A 65 12.76 -4.38 7.07
N VAL A 66 11.75 -3.76 7.67
CA VAL A 66 11.91 -2.91 8.86
C VAL A 66 11.78 -3.76 10.11
N LEU A 67 10.88 -4.73 10.10
CA LEU A 67 10.63 -5.63 11.22
C LEU A 67 10.35 -7.02 10.68
N GLY A 68 11.06 -8.03 11.16
CA GLY A 68 10.84 -9.43 10.81
C GLY A 68 11.12 -9.77 9.36
N ASN A 69 10.83 -11.01 9.00
CA ASN A 69 10.87 -11.49 7.62
C ASN A 69 9.45 -11.45 7.05
N ASN A 70 9.22 -10.56 6.10
CA ASN A 70 7.89 -10.37 5.56
C ASN A 70 7.74 -11.18 4.29
N THR A 71 7.03 -12.29 4.40
CA THR A 71 6.78 -13.22 3.29
C THR A 71 5.32 -13.33 2.90
N SER A 72 4.44 -12.66 3.65
CA SER A 72 3.00 -12.74 3.41
C SER A 72 2.48 -11.56 2.61
N SER A 73 1.29 -11.73 2.06
CA SER A 73 0.57 -10.72 1.29
C SER A 73 0.10 -9.55 2.18
N GLY A 74 -0.33 -8.47 1.57
CA GLY A 74 -0.94 -7.34 2.27
C GLY A 74 -0.29 -6.00 1.98
N ILE A 75 0.61 -5.92 1.00
CA ILE A 75 1.30 -4.67 0.67
C ILE A 75 0.80 -4.01 -0.61
N GLY A 76 -0.22 -4.57 -1.25
CA GLY A 76 -0.71 -4.05 -2.53
C GLY A 76 -1.21 -2.62 -2.47
N GLY A 77 -1.93 -2.26 -1.40
CA GLY A 77 -2.39 -0.89 -1.23
C GLY A 77 -1.25 0.10 -1.10
N ALA A 78 -0.21 -0.27 -0.36
CA ALA A 78 0.98 0.57 -0.23
C ALA A 78 1.71 0.72 -1.58
N ILE A 79 1.81 -0.35 -2.35
CA ILE A 79 2.39 -0.29 -3.69
C ILE A 79 1.57 0.65 -4.59
N TYR A 80 0.25 0.56 -4.53
CA TYR A 80 -0.65 1.41 -5.32
C TYR A 80 -0.38 2.89 -5.07
N VAL A 81 -0.40 3.31 -3.80
CA VAL A 81 -0.17 4.72 -3.48
C VAL A 81 1.26 5.15 -3.81
N GLY A 82 2.23 4.26 -3.66
CA GLY A 82 3.61 4.52 -4.04
C GLY A 82 3.77 4.78 -5.54
N ILE A 83 3.15 3.96 -6.37
CA ILE A 83 3.19 4.12 -7.82
C ILE A 83 2.54 5.44 -8.24
N LEU A 84 1.35 5.74 -7.71
CA LEU A 84 0.63 6.95 -8.11
C LEU A 84 1.32 8.22 -7.59
N SER A 85 1.87 8.18 -6.38
CA SER A 85 2.69 9.27 -5.85
C SER A 85 3.88 9.55 -6.75
N ALA A 86 4.59 8.52 -7.19
CA ALA A 86 5.75 8.67 -8.08
C ALA A 86 5.35 9.19 -9.46
N LEU A 87 4.26 8.67 -10.04
CA LEU A 87 3.77 9.10 -11.35
C LEU A 87 3.37 10.56 -11.36
N TYR A 88 2.62 11.00 -10.37
CA TYR A 88 2.09 12.36 -10.28
C TYR A 88 3.04 13.32 -9.57
N LYS A 89 4.16 12.83 -9.04
CA LYS A 89 5.13 13.61 -8.27
C LYS A 89 4.47 14.37 -7.13
N LYS A 90 3.55 13.72 -6.44
CA LYS A 90 2.88 14.23 -5.25
C LYS A 90 3.35 13.48 -4.03
N ASN A 91 3.60 14.22 -2.96
CA ASN A 91 4.11 13.62 -1.73
C ASN A 91 3.03 12.83 -0.99
N LEU A 92 3.45 11.73 -0.40
CA LEU A 92 2.64 10.99 0.57
C LEU A 92 2.71 11.69 1.93
N LYS A 93 1.66 11.52 2.72
CA LYS A 93 1.65 12.06 4.08
C LYS A 93 2.78 11.47 4.92
N ALA A 94 3.35 12.27 5.80
CA ALA A 94 4.43 11.83 6.67
C ALA A 94 3.96 10.75 7.63
N GLY A 95 4.80 9.74 7.88
CA GLY A 95 4.46 8.66 8.80
C GLY A 95 3.35 7.76 8.30
N LEU A 96 3.16 7.67 7.00
CA LEU A 96 2.08 6.88 6.39
C LEU A 96 2.42 5.41 6.35
N ALA A 97 1.44 4.59 6.72
CA ALA A 97 1.43 3.16 6.46
C ALA A 97 0.08 2.77 5.85
N VAL A 98 0.08 1.75 5.02
CA VAL A 98 -1.12 1.22 4.37
C VAL A 98 -1.16 -0.28 4.57
N ILE A 99 -2.30 -0.79 5.01
CA ILE A 99 -2.53 -2.22 5.17
C ILE A 99 -3.58 -2.67 4.15
N GLY A 100 -3.36 -3.83 3.56
CA GLY A 100 -4.33 -4.48 2.71
C GLY A 100 -4.04 -4.34 1.23
N ASN A 101 -4.85 -5.05 0.46
CA ASN A 101 -4.73 -5.14 -1.00
C ASN A 101 -5.98 -4.61 -1.69
N VAL A 102 -5.77 -4.07 -2.88
CA VAL A 102 -6.85 -3.89 -3.85
C VAL A 102 -6.71 -5.04 -4.83
N THR A 103 -7.78 -5.81 -5.01
CA THR A 103 -7.77 -6.94 -5.94
C THR A 103 -7.73 -6.45 -7.39
N ILE A 104 -7.44 -7.34 -8.32
CA ILE A 104 -7.42 -7.01 -9.74
C ILE A 104 -8.77 -6.45 -10.21
N GLY A 105 -9.86 -6.82 -9.56
CA GLY A 105 -11.21 -6.31 -9.85
C GLY A 105 -11.60 -5.06 -9.08
N GLY A 106 -10.71 -4.54 -8.23
CA GLY A 106 -10.96 -3.31 -7.47
C GLY A 106 -11.55 -3.49 -6.09
N ALA A 107 -11.76 -4.73 -5.62
CA ALA A 107 -12.25 -4.97 -4.28
C ALA A 107 -11.15 -4.77 -3.23
N VAL A 108 -11.55 -4.32 -2.04
CA VAL A 108 -10.65 -4.21 -0.90
C VAL A 108 -11.04 -5.28 0.10
N GLU A 109 -10.10 -6.17 0.38
CA GLU A 109 -10.37 -7.31 1.26
C GLU A 109 -10.02 -7.00 2.72
N LYS A 110 -10.79 -7.61 3.61
CA LYS A 110 -10.51 -7.58 5.05
C LYS A 110 -9.15 -8.22 5.34
N VAL A 111 -8.37 -7.63 6.25
CA VAL A 111 -7.09 -8.19 6.67
C VAL A 111 -7.23 -8.98 7.97
N LEU A 112 -6.37 -9.97 8.14
CA LEU A 112 -6.26 -10.74 9.36
C LEU A 112 -5.29 -10.05 10.32
N GLN A 113 -5.40 -10.37 11.62
CA GLN A 113 -4.52 -9.82 12.67
C GLN A 113 -4.50 -8.29 12.67
N PHE A 114 -5.67 -7.69 12.51
CA PHE A 114 -5.82 -6.25 12.34
C PHE A 114 -5.17 -5.46 13.49
N ALA A 115 -5.54 -5.77 14.72
CA ALA A 115 -5.04 -5.03 15.88
C ALA A 115 -3.51 -5.13 16.01
N ASP A 116 -2.95 -6.31 15.78
CA ASP A 116 -1.51 -6.55 15.86
C ASP A 116 -0.78 -5.75 14.78
N LYS A 117 -1.33 -5.70 13.57
CA LYS A 117 -0.73 -4.95 12.45
C LYS A 117 -0.74 -3.46 12.72
N VAL A 118 -1.87 -2.91 13.17
CA VAL A 118 -1.97 -1.48 13.47
C VAL A 118 -1.05 -1.11 14.63
N SER A 119 -1.06 -1.91 15.69
CA SER A 119 -0.21 -1.65 16.86
C SER A 119 1.27 -1.70 16.52
N SER A 120 1.69 -2.69 15.74
CA SER A 120 3.08 -2.84 15.34
C SER A 120 3.56 -1.66 14.50
N LEU A 121 2.75 -1.21 13.56
CA LEU A 121 3.08 -0.03 12.74
C LEU A 121 3.19 1.23 13.60
N ALA A 122 2.23 1.47 14.47
CA ALA A 122 2.25 2.62 15.37
C ALA A 122 3.47 2.60 16.29
N ASP A 123 3.82 1.44 16.84
CA ASP A 123 4.98 1.28 17.70
C ASP A 123 6.30 1.50 16.96
N ASN A 124 6.30 1.34 15.65
CA ASN A 124 7.47 1.57 14.80
C ASN A 124 7.43 2.92 14.07
N GLY A 125 6.61 3.84 14.55
CA GLY A 125 6.66 5.24 14.14
C GLY A 125 5.59 5.71 13.17
N ALA A 126 4.65 4.85 12.77
CA ALA A 126 3.55 5.29 11.91
C ALA A 126 2.65 6.28 12.63
N LYS A 127 2.31 7.36 11.96
CA LYS A 127 1.39 8.38 12.46
C LYS A 127 -0.01 8.25 11.86
N MET A 128 -0.11 7.55 10.75
CA MET A 128 -1.36 7.26 10.07
C MET A 128 -1.26 5.86 9.46
N VAL A 129 -2.25 5.03 9.73
CA VAL A 129 -2.37 3.69 9.14
C VAL A 129 -3.70 3.61 8.42
N ILE A 130 -3.70 3.56 7.10
CA ILE A 130 -4.91 3.45 6.30
C ILE A 130 -5.26 1.97 6.15
N VAL A 131 -6.49 1.62 6.49
CA VAL A 131 -6.91 0.22 6.64
C VAL A 131 -8.20 -0.06 5.87
N PRO A 132 -8.46 -1.33 5.50
CA PRO A 132 -9.70 -1.67 4.81
C PRO A 132 -10.95 -1.37 5.64
N MET A 133 -11.99 -0.85 4.98
CA MET A 133 -13.26 -0.55 5.63
C MET A 133 -13.88 -1.78 6.29
N ASP A 134 -13.68 -2.96 5.72
CA ASP A 134 -14.26 -4.19 6.26
C ASP A 134 -13.69 -4.58 7.63
N ASN A 135 -12.61 -3.93 8.05
CA ASN A 135 -12.05 -4.11 9.38
C ASN A 135 -12.61 -3.14 10.43
N ILE A 136 -13.58 -2.30 10.08
CA ILE A 136 -14.08 -1.25 10.99
C ILE A 136 -14.57 -1.79 12.33
N SER A 137 -15.20 -2.97 12.32
CA SER A 137 -15.69 -3.60 13.55
C SER A 137 -14.57 -4.03 14.49
N GLU A 138 -13.35 -4.17 13.99
CA GLU A 138 -12.20 -4.57 14.78
C GLU A 138 -11.45 -3.39 15.39
N LEU A 139 -11.86 -2.16 15.07
CA LEU A 139 -11.21 -0.98 15.62
C LEU A 139 -11.22 -0.97 17.15
N ALA A 140 -12.29 -1.48 17.75
CA ALA A 140 -12.42 -1.58 19.20
C ALA A 140 -11.39 -2.52 19.84
N THR A 141 -10.75 -3.40 19.06
CA THR A 141 -9.71 -4.31 19.57
C THR A 141 -8.32 -3.67 19.60
N VAL A 142 -8.18 -2.48 18.99
CA VAL A 142 -6.90 -1.75 18.98
C VAL A 142 -6.78 -0.99 20.31
N PRO A 143 -5.63 -1.10 21.00
CA PRO A 143 -5.45 -0.38 22.27
C PRO A 143 -5.65 1.12 22.13
N THR A 144 -6.29 1.74 23.12
CA THR A 144 -6.53 3.19 23.12
C THR A 144 -5.23 3.99 23.10
N THR A 145 -4.16 3.44 23.69
CA THR A 145 -2.82 4.06 23.66
C THR A 145 -2.29 4.16 22.23
N VAL A 146 -2.63 3.22 21.37
CA VAL A 146 -2.26 3.24 19.95
C VAL A 146 -3.10 4.28 19.21
N LEU A 147 -4.41 4.26 19.41
CA LEU A 147 -5.33 5.19 18.73
C LEU A 147 -5.09 6.64 19.13
N SER A 148 -4.53 6.90 20.31
CA SER A 148 -4.22 8.27 20.75
C SER A 148 -3.04 8.88 20.01
N LYS A 149 -2.15 8.06 19.42
CA LYS A 149 -0.95 8.55 18.74
C LYS A 149 -0.93 8.27 17.25
N CYS A 150 -1.92 7.57 16.72
CA CYS A 150 -1.94 7.12 15.34
C CYS A 150 -3.36 7.21 14.78
N ASP A 151 -3.51 7.92 13.66
CA ASP A 151 -4.79 7.97 12.94
C ASP A 151 -4.99 6.68 12.16
N VAL A 152 -6.23 6.16 12.15
CA VAL A 152 -6.57 4.91 11.46
C VAL A 152 -7.76 5.15 10.53
N PRO A 153 -7.56 5.83 9.40
CA PRO A 153 -8.64 6.03 8.44
C PRO A 153 -8.90 4.76 7.63
N PHE A 154 -10.10 4.67 7.06
CA PHE A 154 -10.56 3.50 6.33
C PHE A 154 -10.67 3.78 4.83
N TYR A 155 -10.49 2.76 4.01
CA TYR A 155 -10.73 2.84 2.58
C TYR A 155 -11.52 1.62 2.10
N ASN A 156 -12.37 1.84 1.10
CA ASN A 156 -13.16 0.79 0.46
C ASN A 156 -12.93 0.69 -1.04
N ASN A 157 -12.10 1.58 -1.58
CA ASN A 157 -11.66 1.53 -2.97
C ASN A 157 -10.33 2.27 -3.13
N ALA A 158 -9.70 2.10 -4.28
CA ALA A 158 -8.37 2.66 -4.54
C ALA A 158 -8.39 4.19 -4.59
N GLN A 159 -9.45 4.81 -5.07
CA GLN A 159 -9.55 6.28 -5.14
C GLN A 159 -9.54 6.90 -3.75
N VAL A 160 -10.33 6.34 -2.84
CA VAL A 160 -10.38 6.81 -1.45
C VAL A 160 -9.03 6.62 -0.78
N LEU A 161 -8.39 5.47 -1.03
CA LEU A 161 -7.05 5.19 -0.50
C LEU A 161 -6.07 6.28 -0.92
N LEU A 162 -6.03 6.61 -2.20
CA LEU A 162 -5.10 7.61 -2.71
C LEU A 162 -5.39 9.00 -2.13
N GLN A 163 -6.66 9.39 -2.05
CA GLN A 163 -7.05 10.68 -1.47
C GLN A 163 -6.58 10.83 -0.02
N LYS A 164 -6.66 9.75 0.75
CA LYS A 164 -6.23 9.77 2.15
C LYS A 164 -4.72 9.72 2.31
N ALA A 165 -4.01 9.15 1.35
CA ALA A 165 -2.56 8.96 1.41
C ALA A 165 -1.76 10.19 0.98
N LEU A 166 -2.26 10.97 0.03
CA LEU A 166 -1.56 12.16 -0.48
C LEU A 166 -1.70 13.37 0.44
N GLU A 167 -0.65 14.18 0.46
CA GLU A 167 -0.67 15.47 1.14
C GLU A 167 -1.75 16.40 0.56
#